data_ec3e0e015805a746fbab1b92d45a8679
#
_entry.id   ec3e0e015805a746fbab1b92d45a8679
#
_cell.length_a   1.000
_cell.length_b   1.000
_cell.length_c   1.000
_cell.angle_alpha   90.00
_cell.angle_beta   90.00
_cell.angle_gamma   90.00
#
_symmetry.space_group_name_H-M   'P 1'
#
loop_
_entity.id
_entity.type
_entity.pdbx_description
1 polymer ?
#
loop_
_entity_poly.entity_id
_entity_poly.type
_entity_poly.pdbx_seq_one_letter_code
_entity_poly.pdbx_strand_id
1 'polypeptide(L)'
;MMSHNRRALITGLAATLLAPRRARAASVTDGAGRIVLVPARVERVFPAGPPAAIFLYTLAPELLIGWPRANRPEEREFLLPDVGGRPEVGRITGRGNTANLEVVLALKPDLILDVGSVNPTYISLADRVQQQTGIPYALLDGRFEGIPLSYHTLGALIGRREQGESLARNAEDMMKTITQRLGSIPPDRGAARRR
;
A
#
# COMPACT_ATOMS: atom_id res chain seq x y z
N MET A 1 -78.65 -12.49 -24.54
CA MET A 1 -78.10 -12.83 -23.23
C MET A 1 -76.71 -13.44 -23.47
N MET A 2 -75.63 -12.66 -23.47
CA MET A 2 -74.28 -13.17 -23.66
C MET A 2 -73.37 -12.47 -22.65
N SER A 3 -72.93 -13.26 -21.69
CA SER A 3 -71.95 -12.85 -20.66
C SER A 3 -70.52 -12.90 -21.21
N HIS A 4 -69.81 -11.78 -21.22
CA HIS A 4 -68.40 -11.73 -21.61
C HIS A 4 -67.53 -11.63 -20.36
N ASN A 5 -66.90 -12.75 -20.03
CA ASN A 5 -65.82 -12.81 -19.02
C ASN A 5 -64.56 -12.18 -19.58
N ARG A 6 -64.15 -11.02 -19.05
CA ARG A 6 -62.83 -10.42 -19.30
C ARG A 6 -61.84 -10.86 -18.22
N ARG A 7 -61.03 -11.87 -18.50
CA ARG A 7 -59.90 -12.25 -17.67
C ARG A 7 -58.75 -11.22 -17.95
N ALA A 8 -58.51 -10.35 -17.02
CA ALA A 8 -57.35 -9.49 -17.02
C ALA A 8 -56.11 -10.31 -16.57
N LEU A 9 -55.18 -10.52 -17.47
CA LEU A 9 -53.86 -11.07 -17.18
C LEU A 9 -52.99 -9.91 -16.61
N ILE A 10 -52.72 -9.95 -15.31
CA ILE A 10 -51.76 -9.05 -14.67
C ILE A 10 -50.40 -9.72 -14.81
N THR A 11 -49.63 -9.24 -15.79
CA THR A 11 -48.20 -9.62 -15.95
C THR A 11 -47.39 -8.81 -14.95
N GLY A 12 -47.04 -9.43 -13.81
CA GLY A 12 -46.18 -8.84 -12.81
C GLY A 12 -44.74 -8.78 -13.34
N LEU A 13 -44.26 -7.57 -13.67
CA LEU A 13 -42.88 -7.31 -14.00
C LEU A 13 -42.07 -7.26 -12.70
N ALA A 14 -41.41 -8.37 -12.34
CA ALA A 14 -40.46 -8.44 -11.23
C ALA A 14 -39.23 -7.63 -11.59
N ALA A 15 -39.18 -6.35 -11.22
CA ALA A 15 -37.98 -5.53 -11.27
C ALA A 15 -37.03 -6.03 -10.20
N THR A 16 -36.08 -6.85 -10.58
CA THR A 16 -34.93 -7.26 -9.74
C THR A 16 -34.08 -6.01 -9.49
N LEU A 17 -34.28 -5.38 -8.32
CA LEU A 17 -33.43 -4.31 -7.84
C LEU A 17 -32.02 -4.89 -7.65
N LEU A 18 -31.13 -4.69 -8.62
CA LEU A 18 -29.69 -4.82 -8.42
C LEU A 18 -29.28 -3.71 -7.46
N ALA A 19 -29.37 -3.95 -6.17
CA ALA A 19 -28.75 -3.11 -5.17
C ALA A 19 -27.23 -3.11 -5.47
N PRO A 20 -26.59 -1.92 -5.61
CA PRO A 20 -25.16 -1.89 -5.80
C PRO A 20 -24.52 -2.61 -4.61
N ARG A 21 -23.82 -3.72 -4.89
CA ARG A 21 -23.01 -4.38 -3.86
C ARG A 21 -22.05 -3.33 -3.36
N ARG A 22 -22.32 -2.75 -2.20
CA ARG A 22 -21.36 -1.91 -1.49
C ARG A 22 -20.09 -2.75 -1.38
N ALA A 23 -19.07 -2.34 -2.12
CA ALA A 23 -17.78 -2.98 -2.08
C ALA A 23 -17.31 -2.97 -0.62
N ARG A 24 -17.20 -4.19 -0.05
CA ARG A 24 -16.96 -4.37 1.38
C ARG A 24 -15.52 -3.96 1.67
N ALA A 25 -15.34 -3.00 2.58
CA ALA A 25 -14.01 -2.63 3.07
C ALA A 25 -13.26 -3.89 3.53
N ALA A 26 -12.01 -4.03 3.13
CA ALA A 26 -11.15 -5.09 3.62
C ALA A 26 -10.51 -4.64 4.94
N SER A 27 -10.43 -5.56 5.91
CA SER A 27 -9.72 -5.34 7.18
C SER A 27 -8.37 -6.05 7.09
N VAL A 28 -7.28 -5.32 7.29
CA VAL A 28 -5.90 -5.85 7.27
C VAL A 28 -5.17 -5.36 8.51
N THR A 29 -4.45 -6.26 9.18
CA THR A 29 -3.55 -5.87 10.28
C THR A 29 -2.23 -5.40 9.67
N ASP A 30 -1.81 -4.18 10.03
CA ASP A 30 -0.56 -3.58 9.55
C ASP A 30 0.67 -4.06 10.35
N GLY A 31 1.87 -3.60 9.98
CA GLY A 31 3.13 -3.98 10.63
C GLY A 31 3.25 -3.51 12.08
N ALA A 32 2.40 -2.60 12.53
CA ALA A 32 2.32 -2.12 13.91
C ALA A 32 1.21 -2.82 14.72
N GLY A 33 0.52 -3.82 14.15
CA GLY A 33 -0.59 -4.52 14.79
C GLY A 33 -1.92 -3.75 14.75
N ARG A 34 -2.02 -2.65 14.00
CA ARG A 34 -3.23 -1.83 13.86
C ARG A 34 -4.16 -2.45 12.82
N ILE A 35 -5.46 -2.41 13.07
CA ILE A 35 -6.47 -2.82 12.10
C ILE A 35 -6.74 -1.65 11.15
N VAL A 36 -6.40 -1.81 9.88
CA VAL A 36 -6.59 -0.82 8.82
C VAL A 36 -7.78 -1.27 7.95
N LEU A 37 -8.80 -0.41 7.88
CA LEU A 37 -9.96 -0.63 7.02
C LEU A 37 -9.70 0.07 5.68
N VAL A 38 -9.47 -0.70 4.63
CA VAL A 38 -9.24 -0.16 3.29
C VAL A 38 -10.46 -0.34 2.39
N PRO A 39 -10.70 0.54 1.41
CA PRO A 39 -11.73 0.35 0.40
C PRO A 39 -11.56 -1.01 -0.29
N ALA A 40 -12.65 -1.59 -0.78
CA ALA A 40 -12.58 -2.85 -1.53
C ALA A 40 -11.72 -2.77 -2.81
N ARG A 41 -11.52 -1.57 -3.31
CA ARG A 41 -10.63 -1.27 -4.42
C ARG A 41 -9.77 -0.07 -4.03
N VAL A 42 -8.46 -0.29 -3.98
CA VAL A 42 -7.44 0.74 -3.77
C VAL A 42 -6.82 1.03 -5.13
N GLU A 43 -6.88 2.28 -5.57
CA GLU A 43 -6.36 2.73 -6.87
C GLU A 43 -5.34 3.86 -6.73
N ARG A 44 -5.36 4.56 -5.59
CA ARG A 44 -4.56 5.75 -5.36
C ARG A 44 -3.85 5.65 -4.01
N VAL A 45 -2.56 5.44 -4.01
CA VAL A 45 -1.78 5.30 -2.78
C VAL A 45 -0.78 6.45 -2.64
N PHE A 46 -0.87 7.16 -1.52
CA PHE A 46 0.07 8.19 -1.13
C PHE A 46 1.24 7.56 -0.36
N PRO A 47 2.49 7.68 -0.85
CA PRO A 47 3.65 7.20 -0.10
C PRO A 47 4.04 8.25 0.96
N ALA A 48 3.98 7.87 2.24
CA ALA A 48 4.32 8.77 3.34
C ALA A 48 5.80 9.15 3.38
N GLY A 49 6.67 8.35 2.76
CA GLY A 49 8.10 8.58 2.66
C GLY A 49 8.77 7.73 1.57
N PRO A 50 10.08 7.92 1.34
CA PRO A 50 10.81 7.22 0.28
C PRO A 50 10.75 5.70 0.34
N PRO A 51 10.87 5.02 1.51
CA PRO A 51 10.73 3.57 1.57
C PRO A 51 9.37 3.08 1.09
N ALA A 52 8.29 3.78 1.47
CA ALA A 52 6.93 3.44 1.04
C ALA A 52 6.76 3.55 -0.48
N ALA A 53 7.36 4.60 -1.09
CA ALA A 53 7.32 4.76 -2.54
C ALA A 53 8.01 3.58 -3.25
N ILE A 54 9.15 3.11 -2.75
CA ILE A 54 9.88 1.98 -3.34
C ILE A 54 9.10 0.67 -3.17
N PHE A 55 8.56 0.39 -1.97
CA PHE A 55 7.75 -0.82 -1.76
C PHE A 55 6.55 -0.86 -2.70
N LEU A 56 5.83 0.27 -2.81
CA LEU A 56 4.68 0.35 -3.71
C LEU A 56 5.09 0.24 -5.18
N TYR A 57 6.16 0.92 -5.58
CA TYR A 57 6.69 0.87 -6.94
C TYR A 57 7.06 -0.54 -7.37
N THR A 58 7.67 -1.34 -6.50
CA THR A 58 8.05 -2.72 -6.83
C THR A 58 6.85 -3.66 -6.92
N LEU A 59 5.75 -3.38 -6.21
CA LEU A 59 4.61 -4.28 -6.16
C LEU A 59 3.50 -3.87 -7.12
N ALA A 60 3.16 -2.57 -7.17
CA ALA A 60 2.04 -2.02 -7.94
C ALA A 60 2.34 -0.56 -8.34
N PRO A 61 3.28 -0.32 -9.27
CA PRO A 61 3.70 1.02 -9.65
C PRO A 61 2.56 1.90 -10.16
N GLU A 62 1.53 1.29 -10.74
CA GLU A 62 0.36 1.99 -11.25
C GLU A 62 -0.44 2.74 -10.17
N LEU A 63 -0.40 2.26 -8.92
CA LEU A 63 -1.14 2.84 -7.80
C LEU A 63 -0.43 4.04 -7.13
N LEU A 64 0.87 4.24 -7.40
CA LEU A 64 1.66 5.32 -6.81
C LEU A 64 1.19 6.68 -7.37
N ILE A 65 0.61 7.56 -6.54
CA ILE A 65 0.09 8.86 -7.03
C ILE A 65 1.17 9.90 -7.32
N GLY A 66 2.37 9.71 -6.79
CA GLY A 66 3.53 10.58 -6.98
C GLY A 66 4.68 10.17 -6.08
N TRP A 67 5.79 10.88 -6.19
CA TRP A 67 7.01 10.60 -5.46
C TRP A 67 7.16 11.53 -4.25
N PRO A 68 7.78 11.09 -3.14
CA PRO A 68 8.05 11.93 -1.98
C PRO A 68 8.98 13.12 -2.26
N ARG A 69 9.75 13.05 -3.35
CA ARG A 69 10.53 14.11 -3.96
C ARG A 69 10.58 13.93 -5.48
N ALA A 70 10.86 14.99 -6.20
CA ALA A 70 11.07 14.90 -7.65
C ALA A 70 12.24 13.96 -7.97
N ASN A 71 12.05 13.07 -8.94
CA ASN A 71 13.13 12.24 -9.47
C ASN A 71 14.00 13.08 -10.41
N ARG A 72 15.31 12.98 -10.24
CA ARG A 72 16.27 13.60 -11.15
C ARG A 72 16.25 12.91 -12.51
N PRO A 73 16.67 13.58 -13.59
CA PRO A 73 16.70 12.98 -14.92
C PRO A 73 17.41 11.62 -14.94
N GLU A 74 18.58 11.51 -14.27
CA GLU A 74 19.40 10.31 -14.21
C GLU A 74 18.70 9.15 -13.47
N GLU A 75 17.87 9.48 -12.50
CA GLU A 75 17.08 8.48 -11.76
C GLU A 75 15.93 7.92 -12.60
N ARG A 76 15.36 8.75 -13.49
CA ARG A 76 14.21 8.35 -14.33
C ARG A 76 14.57 7.28 -15.35
N GLU A 77 15.84 7.19 -15.74
CA GLU A 77 16.32 6.16 -16.67
C GLU A 77 16.13 4.74 -16.11
N PHE A 78 16.09 4.60 -14.77
CA PHE A 78 15.90 3.31 -14.08
C PHE A 78 14.45 3.06 -13.66
N LEU A 79 13.54 3.95 -14.01
CA LEU A 79 12.13 3.85 -13.63
C LEU A 79 11.26 3.62 -14.86
N LEU A 80 10.09 2.98 -14.64
CA LEU A 80 9.09 2.86 -15.68
C LEU A 80 8.70 4.27 -16.17
N PRO A 81 8.68 4.52 -17.49
CA PRO A 81 8.47 5.86 -18.05
C PRO A 81 7.23 6.57 -17.51
N ASP A 82 6.11 5.85 -17.42
CA ASP A 82 4.82 6.38 -16.97
C ASP A 82 4.77 6.70 -15.47
N VAL A 83 5.71 6.16 -14.71
CA VAL A 83 5.77 6.31 -13.25
C VAL A 83 6.91 7.23 -12.83
N GLY A 84 8.08 7.13 -13.47
CA GLY A 84 9.26 7.93 -13.17
C GLY A 84 9.03 9.44 -13.29
N GLY A 85 8.13 9.85 -14.19
CA GLY A 85 7.73 11.23 -14.42
C GLY A 85 6.60 11.76 -13.53
N ARG A 86 6.05 10.96 -12.61
CA ARG A 86 4.95 11.41 -11.72
C ARG A 86 5.40 12.56 -10.83
N PRO A 87 4.44 13.43 -10.40
CA PRO A 87 4.76 14.63 -9.63
C PRO A 87 5.37 14.32 -8.26
N GLU A 88 6.07 15.32 -7.71
CA GLU A 88 6.40 15.34 -6.30
C GLU A 88 5.13 15.63 -5.48
N VAL A 89 4.89 14.81 -4.46
CA VAL A 89 3.74 14.93 -3.55
C VAL A 89 4.15 15.24 -2.12
N GLY A 90 5.47 15.32 -1.86
CA GLY A 90 6.01 15.52 -0.53
C GLY A 90 6.01 14.25 0.33
N ARG A 91 6.36 14.40 1.59
CA ARG A 91 6.45 13.29 2.57
C ARG A 91 5.92 13.68 3.94
N ILE A 92 5.26 12.76 4.59
CA ILE A 92 4.75 12.89 5.97
C ILE A 92 5.80 12.42 6.97
N THR A 93 6.64 11.44 6.57
CA THR A 93 7.66 10.81 7.42
C THR A 93 9.07 11.01 6.88
N GLY A 94 10.07 10.85 7.77
CA GLY A 94 11.47 11.08 7.45
C GLY A 94 11.95 12.50 7.75
N ARG A 95 13.20 12.80 7.38
CA ARG A 95 13.77 14.15 7.59
C ARG A 95 13.12 15.17 6.67
N GLY A 96 12.67 16.29 7.24
CA GLY A 96 12.05 17.38 6.48
C GLY A 96 10.67 16.98 5.97
N ASN A 97 9.71 16.81 6.89
CA ASN A 97 8.30 16.69 6.56
C ASN A 97 7.90 17.84 5.62
N THR A 98 7.59 17.54 4.37
CA THR A 98 7.26 18.51 3.32
C THR A 98 5.82 18.40 2.84
N ALA A 99 5.11 17.31 3.18
CA ALA A 99 3.70 17.19 2.85
C ALA A 99 2.84 17.94 3.86
N ASN A 100 2.07 18.90 3.37
CA ASN A 100 0.94 19.47 4.09
C ASN A 100 -0.25 18.49 3.96
N LEU A 101 -0.97 18.23 5.07
CA LEU A 101 -2.17 17.37 5.05
C LEU A 101 -3.25 17.87 4.08
N GLU A 102 -3.34 19.18 3.85
CA GLU A 102 -4.23 19.76 2.83
C GLU A 102 -3.89 19.26 1.41
N VAL A 103 -2.59 19.16 1.09
CA VAL A 103 -2.12 18.60 -0.18
C VAL A 103 -2.49 17.11 -0.28
N VAL A 104 -2.30 16.35 0.81
CA VAL A 104 -2.70 14.95 0.87
C VAL A 104 -4.19 14.78 0.61
N LEU A 105 -5.02 15.59 1.28
CA LEU A 105 -6.49 15.59 1.09
C LEU A 105 -6.89 15.96 -0.33
N ALA A 106 -6.24 16.96 -0.93
CA ALA A 106 -6.52 17.39 -2.31
C ALA A 106 -6.19 16.30 -3.35
N LEU A 107 -5.19 15.46 -3.07
CA LEU A 107 -4.82 14.32 -3.91
C LEU A 107 -5.80 13.15 -3.81
N LYS A 108 -6.68 13.12 -2.81
CA LYS A 108 -7.72 12.10 -2.59
C LYS A 108 -7.19 10.67 -2.71
N PRO A 109 -6.18 10.27 -1.92
CA PRO A 109 -5.73 8.90 -1.91
C PRO A 109 -6.73 7.98 -1.20
N ASP A 110 -6.76 6.72 -1.61
CA ASP A 110 -7.53 5.65 -0.97
C ASP A 110 -6.80 5.08 0.25
N LEU A 111 -5.48 5.26 0.28
CA LEU A 111 -4.58 4.73 1.30
C LEU A 111 -3.34 5.62 1.41
N ILE A 112 -2.91 5.88 2.64
CA ILE A 112 -1.56 6.38 2.94
C ILE A 112 -0.73 5.18 3.37
N LEU A 113 0.39 4.95 2.68
CA LEU A 113 1.32 3.88 2.98
C LEU A 113 2.59 4.45 3.61
N ASP A 114 2.99 3.95 4.75
CA ASP A 114 4.27 4.21 5.38
C ASP A 114 5.07 2.91 5.58
N VAL A 115 6.37 2.97 5.38
CA VAL A 115 7.28 1.83 5.59
C VAL A 115 8.48 2.34 6.38
N GLY A 116 8.68 1.78 7.57
CA GLY A 116 9.77 2.23 8.41
C GLY A 116 9.71 1.66 9.82
N SER A 117 9.94 2.51 10.82
CA SER A 117 9.89 2.10 12.22
C SER A 117 8.44 1.97 12.69
N VAL A 118 8.16 0.86 13.36
CA VAL A 118 6.85 0.55 13.99
C VAL A 118 6.85 0.86 15.48
N ASN A 119 7.68 1.83 15.93
CA ASN A 119 7.71 2.24 17.32
C ASN A 119 6.50 3.16 17.68
N PRO A 120 6.25 3.44 18.98
CA PRO A 120 5.11 4.23 19.42
C PRO A 120 5.00 5.62 18.78
N THR A 121 6.11 6.26 18.46
CA THR A 121 6.12 7.59 17.82
C THR A 121 5.47 7.56 16.44
N TYR A 122 5.84 6.57 15.61
CA TYR A 122 5.27 6.43 14.26
C TYR A 122 3.83 5.90 14.30
N ILE A 123 3.51 5.03 15.26
CA ILE A 123 2.12 4.59 15.50
C ILE A 123 1.24 5.79 15.82
N SER A 124 1.65 6.63 16.78
CA SER A 124 0.91 7.84 17.15
C SER A 124 0.78 8.84 15.98
N LEU A 125 1.80 8.94 15.14
CA LEU A 125 1.75 9.77 13.92
C LEU A 125 0.71 9.21 12.94
N ALA A 126 0.73 7.92 12.69
CA ALA A 126 -0.20 7.25 11.78
C ALA A 126 -1.65 7.41 12.24
N ASP A 127 -1.92 7.22 13.53
CA ASP A 127 -3.25 7.39 14.13
C ASP A 127 -3.74 8.83 14.00
N ARG A 128 -2.89 9.80 14.30
CA ARG A 128 -3.22 11.23 14.19
C ARG A 128 -3.53 11.63 12.75
N VAL A 129 -2.69 11.22 11.79
CA VAL A 129 -2.91 11.54 10.37
C VAL A 129 -4.19 10.89 9.87
N GLN A 130 -4.43 9.62 10.19
CA GLN A 130 -5.67 8.93 9.84
C GLN A 130 -6.89 9.63 10.45
N GLN A 131 -6.83 10.03 11.71
CA GLN A 131 -7.92 10.75 12.38
C GLN A 131 -8.21 12.11 11.75
N GLN A 132 -7.17 12.87 11.39
CA GLN A 132 -7.30 14.20 10.81
C GLN A 132 -7.78 14.18 9.35
N THR A 133 -7.40 13.16 8.60
CA THR A 133 -7.71 13.09 7.16
C THR A 133 -8.90 12.20 6.83
N GLY A 134 -9.24 11.26 7.71
CA GLY A 134 -10.20 10.20 7.41
C GLY A 134 -9.69 9.15 6.40
N ILE A 135 -8.44 9.26 5.94
CA ILE A 135 -7.83 8.36 4.97
C ILE A 135 -7.17 7.20 5.74
N PRO A 136 -7.40 5.93 5.35
CA PRO A 136 -6.69 4.80 5.93
C PRO A 136 -5.18 4.99 5.88
N TYR A 137 -4.50 4.74 6.98
CA TYR A 137 -3.04 4.84 7.09
C TYR A 137 -2.47 3.48 7.49
N ALA A 138 -1.65 2.87 6.65
CA ALA A 138 -0.96 1.61 6.93
C ALA A 138 0.52 1.86 7.21
N LEU A 139 1.01 1.35 8.34
CA LEU A 139 2.40 1.41 8.76
C LEU A 139 3.02 0.01 8.67
N LEU A 140 3.99 -0.18 7.77
CA LEU A 140 4.69 -1.45 7.57
C LEU A 140 6.08 -1.42 8.20
N ASP A 141 6.53 -2.58 8.68
CA ASP A 141 7.86 -2.74 9.26
C ASP A 141 8.93 -2.68 8.16
N GLY A 142 9.77 -1.66 8.19
CA GLY A 142 10.87 -1.45 7.26
C GLY A 142 12.19 -2.13 7.64
N ARG A 143 12.23 -2.90 8.74
CA ARG A 143 13.43 -3.68 9.10
C ARG A 143 13.67 -4.77 8.08
N PHE A 144 14.94 -5.14 7.89
CA PHE A 144 15.35 -6.12 6.90
C PHE A 144 14.57 -7.44 7.04
N GLU A 145 14.46 -7.96 8.25
CA GLU A 145 13.74 -9.20 8.57
C GLU A 145 12.23 -9.09 8.37
N GLY A 146 11.69 -7.87 8.41
CA GLY A 146 10.27 -7.58 8.24
C GLY A 146 9.82 -7.46 6.78
N ILE A 147 10.76 -7.39 5.82
CA ILE A 147 10.45 -7.16 4.40
C ILE A 147 9.46 -8.18 3.81
N PRO A 148 9.62 -9.50 4.03
CA PRO A 148 8.68 -10.48 3.47
C PRO A 148 7.24 -10.26 3.97
N LEU A 149 7.07 -10.10 5.29
CA LEU A 149 5.76 -9.84 5.88
C LEU A 149 5.17 -8.52 5.39
N SER A 150 6.00 -7.50 5.20
CA SER A 150 5.56 -6.20 4.68
C SER A 150 5.05 -6.29 3.24
N TYR A 151 5.64 -7.12 2.38
CA TYR A 151 5.09 -7.38 1.04
C TYR A 151 3.78 -8.17 1.09
N HIS A 152 3.64 -9.17 1.96
CA HIS A 152 2.37 -9.87 2.16
C HIS A 152 1.26 -8.91 2.59
N THR A 153 1.56 -8.07 3.59
CA THR A 153 0.61 -7.09 4.13
C THR A 153 0.23 -6.05 3.09
N LEU A 154 1.21 -5.52 2.33
CA LEU A 154 0.95 -4.57 1.26
C LEU A 154 0.07 -5.19 0.17
N GLY A 155 0.38 -6.41 -0.26
CA GLY A 155 -0.43 -7.15 -1.24
C GLY A 155 -1.88 -7.33 -0.79
N ALA A 156 -2.09 -7.59 0.51
CA ALA A 156 -3.43 -7.69 1.09
C ALA A 156 -4.16 -6.34 1.12
N LEU A 157 -3.47 -5.25 1.49
CA LEU A 157 -4.01 -3.89 1.57
C LEU A 157 -4.51 -3.38 0.21
N ILE A 158 -3.77 -3.65 -0.87
CA ILE A 158 -4.07 -3.10 -2.20
C ILE A 158 -4.71 -4.11 -3.17
N GLY A 159 -5.08 -5.32 -2.66
CA GLY A 159 -5.71 -6.34 -3.50
C GLY A 159 -4.78 -6.99 -4.53
N ARG A 160 -3.47 -7.04 -4.26
CA ARG A 160 -2.42 -7.65 -5.10
C ARG A 160 -1.71 -8.80 -4.35
N ARG A 161 -2.48 -9.73 -3.78
CA ARG A 161 -1.94 -10.79 -2.91
C ARG A 161 -0.88 -11.65 -3.60
N GLU A 162 -1.13 -12.10 -4.82
CA GLU A 162 -0.20 -12.95 -5.56
C GLU A 162 1.15 -12.27 -5.81
N GLN A 163 1.13 -10.99 -6.20
CA GLN A 163 2.35 -10.21 -6.40
C GLN A 163 3.08 -10.00 -5.06
N GLY A 164 2.33 -9.70 -3.99
CA GLY A 164 2.87 -9.57 -2.64
C GLY A 164 3.56 -10.84 -2.16
N GLU A 165 2.95 -12.01 -2.37
CA GLU A 165 3.53 -13.31 -2.05
C GLU A 165 4.77 -13.63 -2.89
N SER A 166 4.77 -13.28 -4.17
CA SER A 166 5.92 -13.47 -5.04
C SER A 166 7.13 -12.66 -4.56
N LEU A 167 6.93 -11.39 -4.24
CA LEU A 167 8.00 -10.53 -3.72
C LEU A 167 8.47 -10.95 -2.33
N ALA A 168 7.56 -11.41 -1.48
CA ALA A 168 7.88 -11.94 -0.16
C ALA A 168 8.80 -13.16 -0.27
N ARG A 169 8.45 -14.14 -1.12
CA ARG A 169 9.30 -15.32 -1.37
C ARG A 169 10.68 -14.95 -1.91
N ASN A 170 10.74 -14.01 -2.87
CA ASN A 170 12.03 -13.52 -3.38
C ASN A 170 12.91 -12.91 -2.28
N ALA A 171 12.30 -12.12 -1.39
CA ALA A 171 13.00 -11.54 -0.25
C ALA A 171 13.50 -12.62 0.73
N GLU A 172 12.68 -13.62 1.05
CA GLU A 172 13.07 -14.76 1.89
C GLU A 172 14.25 -15.54 1.31
N ASP A 173 14.21 -15.86 0.02
CA ASP A 173 15.27 -16.62 -0.64
C ASP A 173 16.57 -15.82 -0.72
N MET A 174 16.47 -14.51 -0.92
CA MET A 174 17.63 -13.62 -0.85
C MET A 174 18.24 -13.59 0.56
N MET A 175 17.41 -13.50 1.60
CA MET A 175 17.84 -13.51 3.00
C MET A 175 18.53 -14.83 3.36
N LYS A 176 17.97 -15.97 2.95
CA LYS A 176 18.59 -17.31 3.12
C LYS A 176 19.98 -17.36 2.46
N THR A 177 20.06 -16.87 1.22
CA THR A 177 21.32 -16.82 0.47
C THR A 177 22.38 -15.97 1.19
N ILE A 178 21.98 -14.79 1.67
CA ILE A 178 22.88 -13.89 2.42
C ILE A 178 23.35 -14.58 3.70
N THR A 179 22.44 -15.14 4.48
CA THR A 179 22.77 -15.83 5.74
C THR A 179 23.73 -17.01 5.52
N GLN A 180 23.51 -17.81 4.48
CA GLN A 180 24.39 -18.93 4.13
C GLN A 180 25.80 -18.45 3.75
N ARG A 181 25.88 -17.38 2.92
CA ARG A 181 27.17 -16.82 2.50
C ARG A 181 27.92 -16.18 3.66
N LEU A 182 27.22 -15.46 4.55
CA LEU A 182 27.83 -14.89 5.75
C LEU A 182 28.34 -15.96 6.70
N GLY A 183 27.58 -17.05 6.88
CA GLY A 183 28.00 -18.19 7.71
C GLY A 183 29.26 -18.91 7.19
N SER A 184 29.58 -18.76 5.92
CA SER A 184 30.82 -19.32 5.31
C SER A 184 32.04 -18.40 5.42
N ILE A 185 31.88 -17.17 5.92
CA ILE A 185 33.00 -16.23 6.09
C ILE A 185 33.67 -16.49 7.44
N PRO A 186 35.00 -16.78 7.47
CA PRO A 186 35.71 -16.95 8.72
C PRO A 186 35.64 -15.70 9.61
N PRO A 187 35.53 -15.85 10.95
CA PRO A 187 35.32 -14.74 11.88
C PRO A 187 36.38 -13.63 11.83
N ASP A 188 37.60 -13.97 11.47
CA ASP A 188 38.73 -13.07 11.33
C ASP A 188 38.57 -12.04 10.19
N ARG A 189 37.87 -12.39 9.12
CA ARG A 189 37.56 -11.47 8.02
C ARG A 189 36.38 -10.55 8.29
N GLY A 190 35.51 -10.89 9.22
CA GLY A 190 34.37 -10.07 9.63
C GLY A 190 34.75 -8.88 10.52
N ALA A 191 35.85 -8.95 11.25
CA ALA A 191 36.30 -7.93 12.19
C ALA A 191 37.11 -6.78 11.56
N ALA A 192 37.57 -6.90 10.32
CA ALA A 192 38.50 -5.95 9.68
C ALA A 192 37.86 -4.62 9.21
N ARG A 193 36.55 -4.41 9.38
CA ARG A 193 35.85 -3.18 8.94
C ARG A 193 35.33 -2.26 10.05
N ARG A 194 35.79 -2.45 11.30
CA ARG A 194 35.47 -1.52 12.41
C ARG A 194 36.70 -0.72 12.83
N ARG A 195 37.30 0.01 11.91
CA ARG A 195 38.21 1.09 12.25
C ARG A 195 37.92 2.32 11.42
#